data_5d6dcbdbe27b025375c85e4ffe3a832b
#
_entry.id   5d6dcbdbe27b025375c85e4ffe3a832b
#
_cell.length_a   1.000
_cell.length_b   1.000
_cell.length_c   1.000
_cell.angle_alpha   90.00
_cell.angle_beta   90.00
_cell.angle_gamma   90.00
#
_symmetry.space_group_name_H-M   'P 1'
#
loop_
_entity.id
_entity.type
_entity.pdbx_description
1 polymer ?
#
loop_
_entity_poly.entity_id
_entity_poly.type
_entity_poly.pdbx_seq_one_letter_code
_entity_poly.pdbx_strand_id
1 'polypeptide(L)'
;KEAAFGPALQPYDFIYVDDLIEAVYRLGFKETNKPFYYIGSGNPKVLKDYLIRIGELVGCADKVGIGVREDDGVKYTMDMFDNSNLVSTIGEYASIDFDKGINKTINWLKNSLML
;
A
#
# COMPACT_ATOMS: atom_id res chain seq x y z
N LYS A 1 9.03 6.65 -21.49
CA LYS A 1 8.44 5.31 -21.67
C LYS A 1 7.22 5.15 -20.76
N GLU A 2 6.13 4.67 -21.32
CA GLU A 2 4.90 4.45 -20.57
C GLU A 2 5.00 3.19 -19.71
N ALA A 3 4.52 3.29 -18.47
CA ALA A 3 4.33 2.13 -17.59
C ALA A 3 2.95 1.53 -17.88
N ALA A 4 2.92 0.29 -18.38
CA ALA A 4 1.70 -0.37 -18.81
C ALA A 4 1.12 -1.24 -17.69
N PHE A 5 -0.14 -0.98 -17.34
CA PHE A 5 -0.88 -1.72 -16.32
C PHE A 5 -2.17 -2.31 -16.90
N GLY A 6 -2.75 -3.28 -16.22
CA GLY A 6 -4.09 -3.76 -16.49
C GLY A 6 -5.15 -2.73 -16.09
N PRO A 7 -6.44 -3.13 -16.07
CA PRO A 7 -7.51 -2.20 -15.69
C PRO A 7 -7.39 -1.67 -14.26
N ALA A 8 -6.76 -2.43 -13.36
CA ALA A 8 -6.48 -2.05 -11.97
C ALA A 8 -7.74 -1.64 -11.20
N LEU A 9 -8.85 -2.34 -11.43
CA LEU A 9 -10.13 -2.05 -10.78
C LEU A 9 -10.31 -2.79 -9.45
N GLN A 10 -9.41 -3.73 -9.14
CA GLN A 10 -9.44 -4.46 -7.89
C GLN A 10 -9.06 -3.56 -6.72
N PRO A 11 -9.61 -3.80 -5.53
CA PRO A 11 -9.13 -3.13 -4.33
C PRO A 11 -7.73 -3.60 -3.97
N TYR A 12 -6.98 -2.74 -3.32
CA TYR A 12 -5.65 -3.05 -2.84
C TYR A 12 -5.32 -2.17 -1.63
N ASP A 13 -4.26 -2.52 -0.93
CA ASP A 13 -3.85 -1.79 0.26
C ASP A 13 -2.33 -1.65 0.28
N PHE A 14 -1.86 -0.43 0.46
CA PHE A 14 -0.44 -0.12 0.59
C PHE A 14 -0.16 0.40 1.99
N ILE A 15 0.84 -0.14 2.64
CA ILE A 15 1.31 0.33 3.94
C ILE A 15 2.78 0.73 3.81
N TYR A 16 3.15 1.84 4.45
CA TYR A 16 4.55 2.24 4.48
C TYR A 16 5.35 1.29 5.38
N VAL A 17 6.58 0.99 4.98
CA VAL A 17 7.41 -0.02 5.64
C VAL A 17 7.63 0.26 7.14
N ASP A 18 7.76 1.53 7.53
CA ASP A 18 7.94 1.89 8.94
C ASP A 18 6.72 1.50 9.78
N ASP A 19 5.52 1.66 9.22
CA ASP A 19 4.28 1.26 9.91
C ASP A 19 4.16 -0.26 10.01
N LEU A 20 4.60 -0.98 8.97
CA LEU A 20 4.66 -2.45 9.02
C LEU A 20 5.60 -2.91 10.14
N ILE A 21 6.78 -2.31 10.24
CA ILE A 21 7.77 -2.65 11.27
C ILE A 21 7.21 -2.33 12.66
N GLU A 22 6.52 -1.20 12.82
CA GLU A 22 5.89 -0.84 14.09
C GLU A 22 4.84 -1.87 14.52
N ALA A 23 4.03 -2.35 13.58
CA ALA A 23 3.03 -3.38 13.86
C ALA A 23 3.69 -4.70 14.33
N VAL A 24 4.72 -5.14 13.62
CA VAL A 24 5.47 -6.36 13.97
C VAL A 24 6.12 -6.22 15.35
N TYR A 25 6.73 -5.06 15.62
CA TYR A 25 7.35 -4.76 16.90
C TYR A 25 6.35 -4.87 18.05
N ARG A 26 5.18 -4.23 17.91
CA ARG A 26 4.14 -4.26 18.94
C ARG A 26 3.58 -5.67 19.16
N LEU A 27 3.38 -6.42 18.06
CA LEU A 27 2.91 -7.81 18.15
C LEU A 27 3.88 -8.69 18.95
N GLY A 28 5.18 -8.43 18.85
CA GLY A 28 6.20 -9.19 19.56
C GLY A 28 6.09 -9.10 21.10
N PHE A 29 5.38 -8.10 21.61
CA PHE A 29 5.17 -7.91 23.05
C PHE A 29 3.76 -8.28 23.52
N LYS A 30 2.94 -8.86 22.64
CA LYS A 30 1.55 -9.21 22.98
C LYS A 30 1.37 -10.72 22.98
N GLU A 31 0.61 -11.20 23.95
CA GLU A 31 0.07 -12.55 23.91
C GLU A 31 -1.14 -12.52 22.98
N THR A 32 -1.16 -13.42 22.00
CA THR A 32 -2.24 -13.50 21.03
C THR A 32 -2.81 -14.91 21.02
N ASN A 33 -4.11 -15.02 20.78
CA ASN A 33 -4.80 -16.30 20.61
C ASN A 33 -5.14 -16.61 19.16
N LYS A 34 -4.65 -15.80 18.23
CA LYS A 34 -4.88 -15.98 16.80
C LYS A 34 -3.61 -16.48 16.13
N PRO A 35 -3.71 -17.39 15.15
CA PRO A 35 -2.53 -17.94 14.46
C PRO A 35 -1.85 -16.93 13.53
N PHE A 36 -2.58 -15.91 13.06
CA PHE A 36 -2.03 -14.89 12.17
C PHE A 36 -2.85 -13.63 12.23
N TYR A 37 -2.26 -12.53 11.76
CA TYR A 37 -2.91 -11.23 11.62
C TYR A 37 -2.62 -10.65 10.25
N TYR A 38 -3.61 -9.99 9.66
CA TYR A 38 -3.40 -9.17 8.46
C TYR A 38 -2.85 -7.81 8.89
N ILE A 39 -1.74 -7.38 8.30
CA ILE A 39 -1.14 -6.07 8.56
C ILE A 39 -1.35 -5.19 7.32
N GLY A 40 -2.20 -4.19 7.44
CA GLY A 40 -2.47 -3.26 6.36
C GLY A 40 -2.60 -1.83 6.87
N SER A 41 -2.83 -0.90 5.96
CA SER A 41 -2.94 0.53 6.31
C SER A 41 -4.25 0.87 7.01
N GLY A 42 -5.27 0.02 6.88
CA GLY A 42 -6.62 0.33 7.32
C GLY A 42 -7.39 1.22 6.35
N ASN A 43 -6.82 1.51 5.18
CA ASN A 43 -7.42 2.39 4.18
C ASN A 43 -7.24 1.85 2.76
N PRO A 44 -7.82 0.65 2.47
CA PRO A 44 -7.73 0.08 1.13
C PRO A 44 -8.50 0.93 0.12
N LYS A 45 -7.99 0.96 -1.11
CA LYS A 45 -8.60 1.70 -2.22
C LYS A 45 -8.50 0.88 -3.50
N VAL A 46 -9.18 1.32 -4.55
CA VAL A 46 -9.03 0.73 -5.88
C VAL A 46 -7.59 0.95 -6.36
N LEU A 47 -6.95 -0.09 -6.85
CA LEU A 47 -5.53 -0.06 -7.27
C LEU A 47 -5.27 1.05 -8.30
N LYS A 48 -6.18 1.27 -9.24
CA LYS A 48 -6.09 2.34 -10.23
C LYS A 48 -5.83 3.70 -9.59
N ASP A 49 -6.53 4.01 -8.49
CA ASP A 49 -6.39 5.30 -7.81
C ASP A 49 -4.98 5.47 -7.23
N TYR A 50 -4.41 4.40 -6.67
CA TYR A 50 -3.02 4.40 -6.20
C TYR A 50 -2.03 4.66 -7.33
N LEU A 51 -2.19 3.98 -8.46
CA LEU A 51 -1.28 4.11 -9.60
C LEU A 51 -1.31 5.52 -10.19
N ILE A 52 -2.51 6.10 -10.33
CA ILE A 52 -2.66 7.48 -10.82
C ILE A 52 -2.00 8.43 -9.84
N ARG A 53 -2.20 8.24 -8.55
CA ARG A 53 -1.63 9.12 -7.53
C ARG A 53 -0.10 9.07 -7.52
N ILE A 54 0.48 7.88 -7.68
CA ILE A 54 1.94 7.74 -7.81
C ILE A 54 2.43 8.54 -9.01
N GLY A 55 1.76 8.42 -10.14
CA GLY A 55 2.09 9.17 -11.35
C GLY A 55 2.08 10.67 -11.11
N GLU A 56 1.07 11.17 -10.40
CA GLU A 56 0.97 12.59 -10.04
C GLU A 56 2.13 13.03 -9.15
N LEU A 57 2.44 12.24 -8.12
CA LEU A 57 3.49 12.58 -7.15
C LEU A 57 4.89 12.54 -7.76
N VAL A 58 5.12 11.71 -8.77
CA VAL A 58 6.41 11.66 -9.50
C VAL A 58 6.48 12.69 -10.63
N GLY A 59 5.36 13.32 -10.94
CA GLY A 59 5.29 14.29 -12.04
C GLY A 59 5.19 13.66 -13.43
N CYS A 60 4.74 12.41 -13.52
CA CYS A 60 4.66 11.64 -14.76
C CYS A 60 3.28 10.98 -14.94
N ALA A 61 2.21 11.69 -14.59
CA ALA A 61 0.85 11.14 -14.66
C ALA A 61 0.49 10.68 -16.09
N ASP A 62 1.02 11.34 -17.11
CA ASP A 62 0.82 10.99 -18.52
C ASP A 62 1.51 9.68 -18.91
N LYS A 63 2.40 9.15 -18.07
CA LYS A 63 3.13 7.90 -18.33
C LYS A 63 2.48 6.68 -17.67
N VAL A 64 1.36 6.87 -16.98
CA VAL A 64 0.63 5.77 -16.32
C VAL A 64 -0.43 5.24 -17.27
N GLY A 65 -0.14 4.08 -17.89
CA GLY A 65 -1.04 3.45 -18.88
C GLY A 65 -1.99 2.45 -18.23
N ILE A 66 -3.13 2.92 -17.75
CA ILE A 66 -4.18 2.08 -17.16
C ILE A 66 -4.97 1.39 -18.27
N GLY A 67 -5.16 0.07 -18.15
CA GLY A 67 -5.92 -0.71 -19.13
C GLY A 67 -5.15 -1.07 -20.38
N VAL A 68 -3.85 -0.77 -20.44
CA VAL A 68 -2.99 -1.11 -21.58
C VAL A 68 -2.73 -2.62 -21.64
N ARG A 69 -2.67 -3.27 -20.46
CA ARG A 69 -2.52 -4.72 -20.36
C ARG A 69 -3.86 -5.36 -20.03
N GLU A 70 -3.99 -6.64 -20.34
CA GLU A 70 -5.18 -7.40 -19.98
C GLU A 70 -5.27 -7.62 -18.48
N ASP A 71 -6.50 -7.81 -17.98
CA ASP A 71 -6.77 -8.18 -16.60
C ASP A 71 -6.15 -9.56 -16.31
N ASP A 72 -5.45 -9.68 -15.19
CA ASP A 72 -4.83 -10.95 -14.76
C ASP A 72 -5.85 -11.93 -14.16
N GLY A 73 -7.10 -11.51 -13.99
CA GLY A 73 -8.17 -12.36 -13.45
C GLY A 73 -8.16 -12.51 -11.93
N VAL A 74 -7.22 -11.88 -11.24
CA VAL A 74 -7.17 -11.94 -9.77
C VAL A 74 -8.31 -11.10 -9.19
N LYS A 75 -9.07 -11.70 -8.26
CA LYS A 75 -10.22 -11.05 -7.62
C LYS A 75 -9.95 -10.82 -6.15
N TYR A 76 -9.97 -9.55 -5.76
CA TYR A 76 -9.91 -9.13 -4.35
C TYR A 76 -11.17 -8.37 -4.00
N THR A 77 -11.58 -8.44 -2.73
CA THR A 77 -12.68 -7.64 -2.19
C THR A 77 -12.15 -6.76 -1.06
N MET A 78 -12.84 -5.65 -0.77
CA MET A 78 -12.38 -4.70 0.26
C MET A 78 -12.23 -5.35 1.64
N ASP A 79 -13.09 -6.28 1.99
CA ASP A 79 -13.07 -6.96 3.28
C ASP A 79 -11.83 -7.83 3.51
N MET A 80 -11.12 -8.21 2.43
CA MET A 80 -9.85 -8.96 2.55
C MET A 80 -8.75 -8.11 3.18
N PHE A 81 -8.89 -6.78 3.18
CA PHE A 81 -7.90 -5.84 3.69
C PHE A 81 -8.29 -5.24 5.04
N ASP A 82 -9.05 -5.98 5.83
CA ASP A 82 -9.52 -5.54 7.14
C ASP A 82 -8.45 -5.81 8.21
N ASN A 83 -7.94 -4.74 8.83
CA ASN A 83 -6.93 -4.83 9.89
C ASN A 83 -7.52 -4.66 11.30
N SER A 84 -8.85 -4.72 11.45
CA SER A 84 -9.51 -4.43 12.73
C SER A 84 -9.05 -5.35 13.87
N ASN A 85 -8.79 -6.62 13.59
CA ASN A 85 -8.27 -7.56 14.59
C ASN A 85 -6.91 -7.13 15.12
N LEU A 86 -6.04 -6.65 14.23
CA LEU A 86 -4.72 -6.18 14.62
C LEU A 86 -4.83 -4.89 15.44
N VAL A 87 -5.64 -3.94 14.97
CA VAL A 87 -5.87 -2.67 15.68
C VAL A 87 -6.41 -2.91 17.09
N SER A 88 -7.34 -3.86 17.25
CA SER A 88 -7.88 -4.19 18.58
C SER A 88 -6.83 -4.81 19.51
N THR A 89 -5.80 -5.43 18.95
CA THR A 89 -4.74 -6.09 19.72
C THR A 89 -3.59 -5.15 20.07
N ILE A 90 -3.12 -4.33 19.14
CA ILE A 90 -1.93 -3.50 19.33
C ILE A 90 -2.19 -1.99 19.26
N GLY A 91 -3.42 -1.57 18.95
CA GLY A 91 -3.76 -0.17 18.76
C GLY A 91 -3.46 0.30 17.34
N GLU A 92 -3.74 1.57 17.06
CA GLU A 92 -3.44 2.17 15.76
C GLU A 92 -1.93 2.25 15.55
N TYR A 93 -1.47 1.73 14.44
CA TYR A 93 -0.04 1.65 14.09
C TYR A 93 0.29 2.34 12.75
N ALA A 94 -0.70 2.47 11.86
CA ALA A 94 -0.51 3.04 10.53
C ALA A 94 -0.63 4.56 10.61
N SER A 95 0.50 5.25 10.82
CA SER A 95 0.56 6.70 11.00
C SER A 95 1.01 7.45 9.75
N ILE A 96 1.57 6.76 8.76
CA ILE A 96 2.10 7.36 7.54
C ILE A 96 1.09 7.14 6.41
N ASP A 97 0.46 8.23 5.92
CA ASP A 97 -0.49 8.11 4.83
C ASP A 97 0.23 7.76 3.50
N PHE A 98 -0.56 7.42 2.48
CA PHE A 98 -0.04 6.99 1.20
C PHE A 98 0.86 8.03 0.55
N ASP A 99 0.41 9.28 0.46
CA ASP A 99 1.16 10.37 -0.16
C ASP A 99 2.51 10.59 0.53
N LYS A 100 2.49 10.64 1.86
CA LYS A 100 3.70 10.82 2.66
C LYS A 100 4.67 9.66 2.49
N GLY A 101 4.15 8.42 2.49
CA GLY A 101 4.96 7.22 2.29
C GLY A 101 5.59 7.18 0.90
N ILE A 102 4.82 7.50 -0.13
CA ILE A 102 5.33 7.54 -1.51
C ILE A 102 6.40 8.63 -1.67
N ASN A 103 6.18 9.83 -1.11
CA ASN A 103 7.17 10.90 -1.17
C ASN A 103 8.49 10.51 -0.47
N LYS A 104 8.40 9.85 0.67
CA LYS A 104 9.59 9.32 1.36
C LYS A 104 10.32 8.30 0.49
N THR A 105 9.58 7.40 -0.16
CA THR A 105 10.14 6.37 -1.04
C THR A 105 10.81 7.00 -2.26
N ILE A 106 10.16 7.99 -2.88
CA ILE A 106 10.71 8.73 -4.02
C ILE A 106 12.03 9.39 -3.63
N ASN A 107 12.05 10.10 -2.51
CA ASN A 107 13.24 10.79 -2.04
C ASN A 107 14.38 9.79 -1.74
N TRP A 108 14.06 8.67 -1.12
CA TRP A 108 15.03 7.62 -0.85
C TRP A 108 15.63 7.07 -2.16
N LEU A 109 14.77 6.79 -3.14
CA LEU A 109 15.24 6.29 -4.45
C LEU A 109 16.12 7.30 -5.16
N LYS A 110 15.74 8.57 -5.19
CA LYS A 110 16.54 9.64 -5.81
C LYS A 110 17.92 9.74 -5.15
N ASN A 111 17.97 9.73 -3.83
CA ASN A 111 19.23 9.82 -3.10
C ASN A 111 20.09 8.59 -3.28
N SER A 112 19.48 7.39 -3.23
CA SER A 112 20.21 6.12 -3.35
C SER A 112 20.73 5.86 -4.76
N LEU A 113 20.00 6.32 -5.77
CA LEU A 113 20.39 6.13 -7.18
C LEU A 113 21.07 7.36 -7.78
N MET A 114 21.23 8.41 -6.99
CA MET A 114 21.82 9.68 -7.42
C MET A 114 21.08 10.32 -8.61
N LEU A 115 19.75 10.19 -8.57
CA LEU A 115 18.88 10.75 -9.61
C LEU A 115 18.57 12.23 -9.37
#